data_28047e1366f6488785d512ff36f1ce1e
#
_entry.id   28047e1366f6488785d512ff36f1ce1e
#
_cell.length_a   1.000
_cell.length_b   1.000
_cell.length_c   1.000
_cell.angle_alpha   90.00
_cell.angle_beta   90.00
_cell.angle_gamma   90.00
#
_symmetry.space_group_name_H-M   'P 1'
#
loop_
_entity.id
_entity.type
_entity.pdbx_description
1 polymer ?
#
loop_
_entity_poly.entity_id
_entity_poly.type
_entity_poly.pdbx_seq_one_letter_code
_entity_poly.pdbx_strand_id
1 'polypeptide(L)'
;VLDPVVVPAAPFQPSLVNIDGNQLPQAPKWTLNWTAGYELPVGNGSLYAFTDWYYRSKIQFFLYESVEFSDDRLLEGGLRLGWRNQRFDIAAFARNITNDESAVGGIDFNNLTGFVNEPRIFGIEAGVKF
;
A
#
# COMPACT_ATOMS: atom_id res chain seq x y z
N VAL A 1 -0.50 28.86 -2.37
CA VAL A 1 -0.11 27.81 -1.44
C VAL A 1 1.29 28.10 -0.92
N LEU A 2 1.52 27.92 0.37
CA LEU A 2 2.82 28.07 1.00
C LEU A 2 3.53 26.71 1.00
N ASP A 3 4.78 26.68 0.54
CA ASP A 3 5.63 25.51 0.66
C ASP A 3 6.42 25.60 1.98
N PRO A 4 6.14 24.72 2.95
CA PRO A 4 6.80 24.74 4.26
C PRO A 4 8.25 24.25 4.21
N VAL A 5 8.65 23.57 3.13
CA VAL A 5 10.02 23.07 2.95
C VAL A 5 10.96 24.15 2.44
N VAL A 6 10.43 25.18 1.80
CA VAL A 6 11.24 26.33 1.35
C VAL A 6 11.53 27.25 2.52
N VAL A 7 12.77 27.27 2.99
CA VAL A 7 13.23 28.23 4.02
C VAL A 7 13.14 29.63 3.44
N PRO A 8 12.30 30.52 3.99
CA PRO A 8 12.16 31.85 3.45
C PRO A 8 13.48 32.61 3.61
N ALA A 9 13.91 33.22 2.52
CA ALA A 9 15.04 34.16 2.56
C ALA A 9 14.63 35.41 3.34
N ALA A 10 15.09 35.47 4.57
CA ALA A 10 15.00 36.50 5.61
C ALA A 10 13.89 37.58 5.53
N PRO A 11 13.44 38.06 6.69
CA PRO A 11 12.89 37.29 7.82
C PRO A 11 11.42 36.98 7.58
N PHE A 12 11.06 35.71 7.61
CA PHE A 12 9.67 35.19 7.64
C PHE A 12 8.76 35.67 6.48
N GLN A 13 9.28 35.88 5.28
CA GLN A 13 8.41 36.05 4.13
C GLN A 13 7.95 34.70 3.61
N PRO A 14 6.64 34.44 3.60
CA PRO A 14 6.11 33.17 3.03
C PRO A 14 6.43 33.13 1.53
N SER A 15 7.11 32.07 1.10
CA SER A 15 7.33 31.82 -0.32
C SER A 15 6.01 31.39 -0.96
N LEU A 16 5.60 32.06 -2.02
CA LEU A 16 4.50 31.60 -2.85
C LEU A 16 5.04 30.60 -3.87
N VAL A 17 4.50 29.41 -3.86
CA VAL A 17 4.84 28.35 -4.81
C VAL A 17 3.75 28.27 -5.87
N ASN A 18 4.16 28.24 -7.13
CA ASN A 18 3.23 27.96 -8.22
C ASN A 18 2.90 26.47 -8.22
N ILE A 19 1.61 26.13 -8.09
CA ILE A 19 1.08 24.75 -8.12
C ILE A 19 0.28 24.47 -9.40
N ASP A 20 0.32 25.37 -10.37
CA ASP A 20 -0.40 25.19 -11.64
C ASP A 20 0.22 24.03 -12.42
N GLY A 21 -0.61 23.06 -12.81
CA GLY A 21 -0.18 21.86 -13.49
C GLY A 21 0.31 20.73 -12.60
N ASN A 22 0.41 20.93 -11.28
CA ASN A 22 0.80 19.88 -10.35
C ASN A 22 -0.27 18.77 -10.26
N GLN A 23 0.19 17.57 -9.93
CA GLN A 23 -0.70 16.45 -9.69
C GLN A 23 -1.56 16.71 -8.43
N LEU A 24 -2.84 16.32 -8.48
CA LEU A 24 -3.70 16.38 -7.30
C LEU A 24 -3.13 15.49 -6.17
N PRO A 25 -3.20 15.97 -4.92
CA PRO A 25 -2.77 15.18 -3.77
C PRO A 25 -3.49 13.85 -3.69
N GLN A 26 -2.75 12.80 -3.34
CA GLN A 26 -3.25 11.45 -3.13
C GLN A 26 -4.03 10.86 -4.34
N ALA A 27 -3.78 11.37 -5.53
CA ALA A 27 -4.43 10.94 -6.78
C ALA A 27 -3.43 10.30 -7.73
N PRO A 28 -3.14 8.99 -7.60
CA PRO A 28 -2.28 8.30 -8.54
C PRO A 28 -2.91 8.30 -9.94
N LYS A 29 -2.09 8.36 -10.99
CA LYS A 29 -2.60 8.29 -12.38
C LYS A 29 -3.21 6.93 -12.72
N TRP A 30 -2.68 5.87 -12.09
CA TRP A 30 -3.10 4.49 -12.32
C TRP A 30 -3.23 3.76 -11.01
N THR A 31 -4.33 3.04 -10.87
CA THR A 31 -4.57 2.10 -9.79
C THR A 31 -5.14 0.83 -10.40
N LEU A 32 -4.53 -0.31 -10.08
CA LEU A 32 -4.96 -1.63 -10.55
C LEU A 32 -5.15 -2.54 -9.34
N ASN A 33 -6.29 -3.23 -9.30
CA ASN A 33 -6.56 -4.28 -8.34
C ASN A 33 -6.96 -5.53 -9.11
N TRP A 34 -6.37 -6.66 -8.76
CA TRP A 34 -6.78 -7.93 -9.33
C TRP A 34 -6.63 -9.06 -8.32
N THR A 35 -7.45 -10.06 -8.45
CA THR A 35 -7.45 -11.26 -7.64
C THR A 35 -7.52 -12.50 -8.52
N ALA A 36 -6.93 -13.58 -8.07
CA ALA A 36 -7.08 -14.88 -8.72
C ALA A 36 -7.22 -15.96 -7.65
N GLY A 37 -8.10 -16.93 -7.89
CA GLY A 37 -8.30 -18.06 -7.01
C GLY A 37 -8.45 -19.34 -7.79
N TYR A 38 -7.92 -20.43 -7.23
CA TYR A 38 -8.04 -21.76 -7.77
C TYR A 38 -8.33 -22.75 -6.65
N GLU A 39 -9.22 -23.69 -6.90
CA GLU A 39 -9.57 -24.75 -5.94
C GLU A 39 -9.56 -26.09 -6.65
N LEU A 40 -8.90 -27.07 -6.03
CA LEU A 40 -8.76 -28.42 -6.52
C LEU A 40 -9.31 -29.40 -5.48
N PRO A 41 -10.34 -30.20 -5.78
CA PRO A 41 -10.82 -31.24 -4.91
C PRO A 41 -9.74 -32.31 -4.66
N VAL A 42 -9.47 -32.61 -3.37
CA VAL A 42 -8.47 -33.61 -2.97
C VAL A 42 -8.99 -34.39 -1.77
N GLY A 43 -9.21 -35.67 -1.96
CA GLY A 43 -9.73 -36.56 -0.89
C GLY A 43 -11.13 -36.13 -0.42
N ASN A 44 -11.27 -35.90 0.87
CA ASN A 44 -12.51 -35.44 1.50
C ASN A 44 -12.59 -33.93 1.68
N GLY A 45 -11.76 -33.18 0.97
CA GLY A 45 -11.69 -31.72 1.03
C GLY A 45 -11.19 -31.10 -0.28
N SER A 46 -10.69 -29.89 -0.21
CA SER A 46 -10.15 -29.17 -1.36
C SER A 46 -8.87 -28.42 -0.97
N LEU A 47 -7.88 -28.48 -1.82
CA LEU A 47 -6.76 -27.55 -1.81
C LEU A 47 -7.20 -26.27 -2.50
N TYR A 48 -6.83 -25.12 -1.95
CA TYR A 48 -7.09 -23.84 -2.57
C TYR A 48 -5.87 -22.92 -2.56
N ALA A 49 -5.78 -22.12 -3.58
CA ALA A 49 -4.83 -21.02 -3.70
C ALA A 49 -5.59 -19.75 -4.02
N PHE A 50 -5.26 -18.68 -3.35
CA PHE A 50 -5.82 -17.35 -3.59
C PHE A 50 -4.71 -16.32 -3.56
N THR A 51 -4.75 -15.38 -4.50
CA THR A 51 -3.82 -14.24 -4.54
C THR A 51 -4.57 -12.97 -4.86
N ASP A 52 -4.17 -11.90 -4.22
CA ASP A 52 -4.68 -10.55 -4.41
C ASP A 52 -3.52 -9.58 -4.62
N TRP A 53 -3.72 -8.60 -5.49
CA TRP A 53 -2.69 -7.66 -5.87
C TRP A 53 -3.24 -6.26 -5.96
N TYR A 54 -2.45 -5.33 -5.49
CA TYR A 54 -2.68 -3.91 -5.58
C TYR A 54 -1.47 -3.23 -6.21
N TYR A 55 -1.72 -2.41 -7.21
CA TYR A 55 -0.73 -1.54 -7.84
C TYR A 55 -1.24 -0.11 -7.87
N ARG A 56 -0.39 0.83 -7.51
CA ARG A 56 -0.57 2.26 -7.79
C ARG A 56 0.68 2.87 -8.39
N SER A 57 0.48 3.86 -9.27
CA SER A 57 1.58 4.67 -9.81
C SER A 57 2.04 5.70 -8.78
N LYS A 58 3.06 6.48 -9.15
CA LYS A 58 3.57 7.60 -8.35
C LYS A 58 2.44 8.47 -7.79
N ILE A 59 2.61 8.92 -6.56
CA ILE A 59 1.67 9.76 -5.81
C ILE A 59 2.41 10.93 -5.17
N GLN A 60 1.73 12.07 -5.09
CA GLN A 60 2.11 13.21 -4.28
C GLN A 60 1.14 13.34 -3.11
N PHE A 61 1.63 13.63 -1.92
CA PHE A 61 0.78 13.72 -0.73
C PHE A 61 0.19 15.12 -0.53
N PHE A 62 0.85 16.15 -1.06
CA PHE A 62 0.43 17.55 -0.93
C PHE A 62 0.27 18.25 -2.29
N LEU A 63 -0.29 19.46 -2.27
CA LEU A 63 -0.50 20.28 -3.48
C LEU A 63 0.81 20.76 -4.11
N TYR A 64 1.87 20.90 -3.33
CA TYR A 64 3.22 21.18 -3.84
C TYR A 64 3.96 19.85 -4.04
N GLU A 65 4.72 19.79 -5.10
CA GLU A 65 5.55 18.62 -5.39
C GLU A 65 6.85 18.71 -4.61
N SER A 66 7.05 17.77 -3.69
CA SER A 66 8.31 17.62 -2.98
C SER A 66 8.74 16.16 -2.96
N VAL A 67 10.03 15.94 -2.90
CA VAL A 67 10.61 14.60 -2.89
C VAL A 67 10.24 13.86 -1.60
N GLU A 68 10.21 14.59 -0.49
CA GLU A 68 9.93 14.05 0.84
C GLU A 68 8.49 13.57 0.99
N PHE A 69 7.56 14.18 0.24
CA PHE A 69 6.14 13.86 0.28
C PHE A 69 5.63 13.25 -1.02
N SER A 70 6.48 12.51 -1.67
CA SER A 70 6.11 11.70 -2.84
C SER A 70 6.55 10.25 -2.65
N ASP A 71 5.87 9.37 -3.37
CA ASP A 71 6.26 7.98 -3.44
C ASP A 71 6.11 7.49 -4.88
N ASP A 72 7.07 6.70 -5.37
CA ASP A 72 7.14 6.38 -6.80
C ASP A 72 6.00 5.46 -7.23
N ARG A 73 6.02 4.24 -6.78
CA ARG A 73 5.00 3.25 -7.08
C ARG A 73 4.87 2.30 -5.91
N LEU A 74 3.72 1.69 -5.77
CA LEU A 74 3.49 0.61 -4.82
C LEU A 74 2.96 -0.60 -5.56
N LEU A 75 3.56 -1.76 -5.29
CA LEU A 75 3.06 -3.06 -5.72
C LEU A 75 3.01 -3.99 -4.52
N GLU A 76 1.83 -4.21 -4.00
CA GLU A 76 1.59 -5.18 -2.92
C GLU A 76 0.87 -6.40 -3.45
N GLY A 77 1.28 -7.57 -2.96
CA GLY A 77 0.60 -8.81 -3.25
C GLY A 77 0.40 -9.66 -2.00
N GLY A 78 -0.73 -10.34 -1.96
CA GLY A 78 -1.07 -11.36 -0.98
C GLY A 78 -1.14 -12.74 -1.62
N LEU A 79 -0.80 -13.76 -0.86
CA LEU A 79 -0.94 -15.17 -1.24
C LEU A 79 -1.50 -15.96 -0.05
N ARG A 80 -2.49 -16.80 -0.32
CA ARG A 80 -3.05 -17.74 0.65
C ARG A 80 -3.14 -19.11 0.00
N LEU A 81 -2.55 -20.10 0.65
CA LEU A 81 -2.58 -21.51 0.25
C LEU A 81 -3.16 -22.31 1.38
N GLY A 82 -4.17 -23.10 1.13
CA GLY A 82 -4.81 -23.85 2.20
C GLY A 82 -5.49 -25.13 1.73
N TRP A 83 -5.90 -25.92 2.71
CA TRP A 83 -6.75 -27.08 2.56
C TRP A 83 -7.96 -26.94 3.46
N ARG A 84 -9.14 -27.23 2.93
CA ARG A 84 -10.38 -27.18 3.68
C ARG A 84 -11.27 -28.38 3.42
N ASN A 85 -12.02 -28.76 4.43
CA ASN A 85 -13.12 -29.70 4.32
C ASN A 85 -14.36 -29.20 5.09
N GLN A 86 -15.31 -30.07 5.38
CA GLN A 86 -16.54 -29.70 6.09
C GLN A 86 -16.29 -29.20 7.52
N ARG A 87 -15.21 -29.60 8.17
CA ARG A 87 -14.90 -29.27 9.57
C ARG A 87 -13.66 -28.39 9.77
N PHE A 88 -12.65 -28.53 8.91
CA PHE A 88 -11.36 -27.89 9.09
C PHE A 88 -11.01 -27.00 7.91
N ASP A 89 -10.36 -25.90 8.19
CA ASP A 89 -9.70 -25.03 7.23
C ASP A 89 -8.31 -24.69 7.79
N ILE A 90 -7.27 -25.05 7.06
CA ILE A 90 -5.88 -24.76 7.44
C ILE A 90 -5.23 -24.07 6.24
N ALA A 91 -4.64 -22.89 6.48
CA ALA A 91 -3.99 -22.12 5.45
C ALA A 91 -2.69 -21.48 5.94
N ALA A 92 -1.72 -21.40 5.05
CA ALA A 92 -0.59 -20.51 5.15
C ALA A 92 -0.87 -19.25 4.30
N PHE A 93 -0.47 -18.10 4.77
CA PHE A 93 -0.61 -16.87 4.04
C PHE A 93 0.67 -16.02 4.07
N ALA A 94 0.81 -15.18 3.06
CA ALA A 94 1.80 -14.13 2.99
C ALA A 94 1.10 -12.83 2.60
N ARG A 95 1.43 -11.71 3.27
CA ARG A 95 0.99 -10.35 2.93
C ARG A 95 2.21 -9.53 2.55
N ASN A 96 2.03 -8.61 1.62
CA ASN A 96 3.11 -7.84 1.03
C ASN A 96 4.30 -8.73 0.60
N ILE A 97 4.03 -9.73 -0.23
CA ILE A 97 5.05 -10.73 -0.64
C ILE A 97 6.21 -10.12 -1.44
N THR A 98 5.96 -8.99 -2.08
CA THR A 98 6.98 -8.18 -2.77
C THR A 98 7.94 -7.51 -1.81
N ASN A 99 7.52 -7.33 -0.55
CA ASN A 99 8.22 -6.52 0.46
C ASN A 99 8.48 -5.10 -0.05
N ASP A 100 7.51 -4.54 -0.74
CA ASP A 100 7.58 -3.18 -1.24
C ASP A 100 7.27 -2.23 -0.10
N GLU A 101 8.24 -1.40 0.26
CA GLU A 101 8.11 -0.37 1.29
C GLU A 101 7.82 0.96 0.61
N SER A 102 6.62 1.46 0.83
CA SER A 102 6.13 2.67 0.20
C SER A 102 5.51 3.61 1.22
N ALA A 103 5.67 4.91 0.99
CA ALA A 103 4.95 5.90 1.77
C ALA A 103 3.45 5.85 1.44
N VAL A 104 2.62 5.78 2.47
CA VAL A 104 1.15 5.76 2.35
C VAL A 104 0.50 7.02 2.88
N GLY A 105 1.28 7.92 3.48
CA GLY A 105 0.82 9.21 3.96
C GLY A 105 1.95 10.04 4.52
N GLY A 106 1.68 11.30 4.77
CA GLY A 106 2.62 12.20 5.41
C GLY A 106 1.90 13.32 6.17
N ILE A 107 2.57 13.83 7.17
CA ILE A 107 2.15 15.01 7.92
C ILE A 107 3.26 16.04 7.80
N ASP A 108 2.90 17.19 7.24
CA ASP A 108 3.77 18.35 7.13
C ASP A 108 3.40 19.34 8.22
N PHE A 109 4.01 19.16 9.35
CA PHE A 109 3.91 20.06 10.50
C PHE A 109 5.32 20.33 11.01
N ASN A 110 5.54 20.72 12.24
CA ASN A 110 6.88 21.04 12.76
C ASN A 110 7.94 19.94 12.55
N ASN A 111 7.50 18.68 12.40
CA ASN A 111 8.33 17.54 12.03
C ASN A 111 7.76 16.89 10.78
N LEU A 112 8.60 16.65 9.79
CA LEU A 112 8.25 15.85 8.64
C LEU A 112 8.03 14.41 9.09
N THR A 113 6.79 13.94 9.01
CA THR A 113 6.44 12.58 9.43
C THR A 113 5.80 11.84 8.27
N GLY A 114 6.37 10.70 7.90
CA GLY A 114 5.84 9.79 6.89
C GLY A 114 5.26 8.53 7.53
N PHE A 115 4.24 7.98 6.91
CA PHE A 115 3.68 6.67 7.23
C PHE A 115 4.03 5.70 6.09
N VAL A 116 4.45 4.50 6.44
CA VAL A 116 4.75 3.44 5.47
C VAL A 116 3.69 2.34 5.57
N ASN A 117 3.55 1.56 4.49
CA ASN A 117 2.68 0.40 4.47
C ASN A 117 3.18 -0.72 5.40
N GLU A 118 2.37 -1.78 5.56
CA GLU A 118 2.75 -2.93 6.36
C GLU A 118 3.95 -3.68 5.71
N PRO A 119 4.92 -4.14 6.51
CA PRO A 119 6.00 -4.98 6.02
C PRO A 119 5.47 -6.34 5.57
N ARG A 120 6.32 -7.14 4.94
CA ARG A 120 5.97 -8.52 4.59
C ARG A 120 5.69 -9.36 5.83
N ILE A 121 4.54 -10.02 5.84
CA ILE A 121 4.06 -10.85 6.94
C ILE A 121 3.76 -12.26 6.41
N PHE A 122 4.19 -13.27 7.15
CA PHE A 122 3.81 -14.66 6.93
C PHE A 122 3.03 -15.18 8.15
N GLY A 123 2.05 -16.02 7.90
CA GLY A 123 1.29 -16.62 8.98
C GLY A 123 0.62 -17.92 8.59
N ILE A 124 0.08 -18.60 9.62
CA ILE A 124 -0.72 -19.79 9.48
C ILE A 124 -2.05 -19.54 10.19
N GLU A 125 -3.13 -19.94 9.55
CA GLU A 125 -4.48 -19.89 10.11
C GLU A 125 -5.05 -21.31 10.20
N ALA A 126 -5.79 -21.57 11.26
CA ALA A 126 -6.55 -22.80 11.42
C ALA A 126 -7.96 -22.48 11.92
N GLY A 127 -8.96 -23.01 11.24
CA GLY A 127 -10.37 -22.85 11.59
C GLY A 127 -11.06 -24.19 11.77
N VAL A 128 -12.00 -24.24 12.71
CA VAL A 128 -12.86 -25.43 12.96
C VAL A 128 -14.31 -24.98 12.91
N LYS A 129 -15.13 -25.70 12.15
CA LYS A 129 -16.59 -25.52 12.09
C LYS A 129 -17.26 -26.60 12.92
N PHE A 130 -18.16 -26.20 13.80
CA PHE A 130 -18.96 -27.08 14.65
C PHE A 130 -20.34 -27.34 14.03
#